data_f557a668f5221f35ed6b06f99ca63953
#
_entry.id   f557a668f5221f35ed6b06f99ca63953
#
_cell.length_a   1.000
_cell.length_b   1.000
_cell.length_c   1.000
_cell.angle_alpha   90.00
_cell.angle_beta   90.00
_cell.angle_gamma   90.00
#
_symmetry.space_group_name_H-M   'P 1'
#
loop_
_entity.id
_entity.type
_entity.pdbx_description
1 polymer ?
#
loop_
_entity_poly.entity_id
_entity_poly.type
_entity_poly.pdbx_seq_one_letter_code
_entity_poly.pdbx_strand_id
1 'polypeptide(L)'
;PRSRTASKAIISFFVDTTGFTTKPVTLTLKKGIVATSAATFGSESYSFCVPSDITVPVVDGIATFGDVTICEGAFLTSNFVVSAENPAPPSRYILQNPNIDTSTLEVQVRETQASTSSKKYVFSDTLIEVDSSSCVYFIQEVEDQRYELIFGDGVFGKKLESLNYIDVSY
;
A
#
# COMPACT_ATOMS: atom_id res chain seq x y z
N PRO A 1 -13.66 -11.02 13.95
CA PRO A 1 -12.22 -10.86 14.16
C PRO A 1 -11.80 -9.50 13.62
N ARG A 2 -10.80 -8.88 14.21
CA ARG A 2 -10.24 -7.61 13.72
C ARG A 2 -8.91 -7.92 13.06
N SER A 3 -8.58 -7.23 11.97
CA SER A 3 -7.23 -7.27 11.39
C SER A 3 -6.21 -6.93 12.48
N ARG A 4 -5.00 -7.46 12.36
CA ARG A 4 -3.90 -7.01 13.21
C ARG A 4 -3.57 -5.56 12.86
N THR A 5 -3.16 -4.79 13.85
CA THR A 5 -2.70 -3.42 13.65
C THR A 5 -1.21 -3.40 13.94
N ALA A 6 -0.43 -2.91 12.99
CA ALA A 6 1.01 -2.75 13.17
C ALA A 6 1.31 -1.73 14.27
N SER A 7 2.35 -1.99 15.07
CA SER A 7 2.89 -1.00 16.00
C SER A 7 3.39 0.20 15.20
N LYS A 8 3.11 1.42 15.68
CA LYS A 8 3.50 2.66 14.99
C LYS A 8 4.39 3.50 15.88
N ALA A 9 5.35 4.16 15.27
CA ALA A 9 6.18 5.17 15.93
C ALA A 9 6.32 6.39 15.02
N ILE A 10 6.63 7.53 15.63
CA ILE A 10 6.93 8.76 14.91
C ILE A 10 8.41 9.06 15.10
N ILE A 11 9.12 9.27 14.01
CA ILE A 11 10.54 9.62 14.00
C ILE A 11 10.76 10.92 13.24
N SER A 12 11.81 11.65 13.62
CA SER A 12 12.29 12.80 12.87
C SER A 12 13.79 12.68 12.70
N PHE A 13 14.29 13.00 11.52
CA PHE A 13 15.70 12.94 11.18
C PHE A 13 16.02 13.94 10.07
N PHE A 14 17.31 14.18 9.85
CA PHE A 14 17.74 14.99 8.72
C PHE A 14 18.82 14.28 7.93
N VAL A 15 18.97 14.69 6.68
CA VAL A 15 20.04 14.25 5.77
C VAL A 15 20.84 15.46 5.34
N ASP A 16 22.15 15.42 5.63
CA ASP A 16 23.09 16.43 5.19
C ASP A 16 23.53 16.11 3.74
N THR A 17 23.21 17.01 2.82
CA THR A 17 23.56 16.90 1.40
C THR A 17 24.74 17.80 1.00
N THR A 18 25.40 18.46 1.93
CA THR A 18 26.51 19.40 1.64
C THR A 18 27.68 18.72 0.95
N GLY A 19 27.92 17.43 1.25
CA GLY A 19 28.95 16.60 0.63
C GLY A 19 28.56 15.97 -0.72
N PHE A 20 27.35 16.18 -1.23
CA PHE A 20 26.92 15.60 -2.50
C PHE A 20 27.53 16.36 -3.69
N THR A 21 28.01 15.62 -4.69
CA THR A 21 28.56 16.19 -5.92
C THR A 21 27.50 17.01 -6.68
N THR A 22 26.26 16.52 -6.73
CA THR A 22 25.11 17.23 -7.27
C THR A 22 24.19 17.59 -6.12
N LYS A 23 23.94 18.87 -5.91
CA LYS A 23 23.08 19.34 -4.82
C LYS A 23 21.60 19.18 -5.22
N PRO A 24 20.85 18.30 -4.58
CA PRO A 24 19.44 18.13 -4.88
C PRO A 24 18.62 19.32 -4.33
N VAL A 25 17.54 19.64 -5.01
CA VAL A 25 16.55 20.64 -4.52
C VAL A 25 15.54 19.99 -3.58
N THR A 26 15.29 18.71 -3.78
CA THR A 26 14.39 17.89 -2.96
C THR A 26 15.01 16.54 -2.68
N LEU A 27 14.63 15.92 -1.56
CA LEU A 27 15.00 14.55 -1.24
C LEU A 27 13.74 13.73 -0.96
N THR A 28 13.69 12.50 -1.48
CA THR A 28 12.55 11.60 -1.31
C THR A 28 12.96 10.39 -0.50
N LEU A 29 12.33 10.21 0.67
CA LEU A 29 12.33 8.96 1.40
C LEU A 29 11.37 8.00 0.71
N LYS A 30 11.90 6.90 0.19
CA LYS A 30 11.09 5.92 -0.52
C LYS A 30 10.31 5.03 0.44
N LYS A 31 9.09 4.66 0.04
CA LYS A 31 8.30 3.60 0.66
C LYS A 31 9.15 2.34 0.88
N GLY A 32 9.03 1.73 2.05
CA GLY A 32 9.74 0.49 2.37
C GLY A 32 10.40 0.54 3.74
N ILE A 33 11.30 -0.42 4.00
CA ILE A 33 12.02 -0.52 5.27
C ILE A 33 13.00 0.64 5.42
N VAL A 34 12.87 1.38 6.52
CA VAL A 34 13.70 2.55 6.83
C VAL A 34 14.51 2.39 8.11
N ALA A 35 14.12 1.46 8.98
CA ALA A 35 14.82 1.20 10.22
C ALA A 35 14.70 -0.27 10.63
N THR A 36 15.70 -0.75 11.36
CA THR A 36 15.68 -2.04 12.04
C THR A 36 16.09 -1.85 13.49
N SER A 37 15.50 -2.61 14.42
CA SER A 37 15.90 -2.53 15.82
C SER A 37 17.33 -3.04 16.00
N ALA A 38 18.15 -2.27 16.72
CA ALA A 38 19.50 -2.71 17.11
C ALA A 38 19.47 -3.66 18.32
N ALA A 39 18.38 -3.63 19.11
CA ALA A 39 18.21 -4.46 20.28
C ALA A 39 17.37 -5.70 19.91
N THR A 40 17.93 -6.86 20.20
CA THR A 40 17.21 -8.12 20.11
C THR A 40 16.44 -8.37 21.40
N PHE A 41 15.13 -8.20 21.40
CA PHE A 41 14.29 -8.76 22.45
C PHE A 41 14.03 -10.22 22.09
N GLY A 42 14.58 -11.16 22.88
CA GLY A 42 14.39 -12.58 22.65
C GLY A 42 15.00 -13.15 21.35
N SER A 43 16.08 -12.55 20.83
CA SER A 43 16.75 -12.92 19.57
C SER A 43 16.01 -12.53 18.29
N GLU A 44 14.97 -11.70 18.36
CA GLU A 44 14.24 -11.21 17.19
C GLU A 44 14.63 -9.76 16.89
N SER A 45 14.85 -9.46 15.61
CA SER A 45 15.02 -8.09 15.13
C SER A 45 13.70 -7.63 14.50
N TYR A 46 13.31 -6.39 14.80
CA TYR A 46 12.11 -5.77 14.26
C TYR A 46 12.49 -4.81 13.15
N SER A 47 11.76 -4.88 12.04
CA SER A 47 11.87 -3.94 10.92
C SER A 47 10.73 -2.93 11.00
N PHE A 48 11.02 -1.69 10.59
CA PHE A 48 10.03 -0.62 10.51
C PHE A 48 10.03 -0.04 9.10
N CYS A 49 8.86 0.20 8.57
CA CYS A 49 8.67 0.69 7.21
C CYS A 49 7.85 1.98 7.15
N VAL A 50 8.05 2.74 6.09
CA VAL A 50 7.24 3.92 5.73
C VAL A 50 6.19 3.48 4.71
N PRO A 51 4.91 3.82 4.90
CA PRO A 51 3.83 3.37 4.02
C PRO A 51 3.81 4.03 2.63
N SER A 52 4.42 5.21 2.50
CA SER A 52 4.39 5.98 1.25
C SER A 52 5.68 6.79 1.06
N ASP A 53 5.95 7.21 -0.18
CA ASP A 53 7.04 8.13 -0.50
C ASP A 53 6.80 9.48 0.18
N ILE A 54 7.83 10.02 0.83
CA ILE A 54 7.80 11.34 1.48
C ILE A 54 8.90 12.21 0.84
N THR A 55 8.50 13.30 0.21
CA THR A 55 9.43 14.25 -0.41
C THR A 55 9.50 15.54 0.38
N VAL A 56 10.72 15.96 0.71
CA VAL A 56 10.98 17.21 1.43
C VAL A 56 11.94 18.10 0.64
N PRO A 57 11.86 19.42 0.78
CA PRO A 57 12.83 20.33 0.18
C PRO A 57 14.17 20.24 0.91
N VAL A 58 15.25 20.55 0.18
CA VAL A 58 16.59 20.74 0.76
C VAL A 58 16.78 22.24 0.98
N VAL A 59 16.98 22.63 2.21
CA VAL A 59 17.23 24.02 2.62
C VAL A 59 18.61 24.10 3.25
N ASP A 60 19.44 24.99 2.75
CA ASP A 60 20.84 25.18 3.20
C ASP A 60 21.64 23.87 3.24
N GLY A 61 21.39 22.98 2.29
CA GLY A 61 22.05 21.69 2.18
C GLY A 61 21.52 20.61 3.13
N ILE A 62 20.42 20.87 3.84
CA ILE A 62 19.81 19.92 4.78
C ILE A 62 18.38 19.59 4.33
N ALA A 63 18.08 18.30 4.25
CA ALA A 63 16.72 17.78 4.08
C ALA A 63 16.19 17.28 5.42
N THR A 64 15.14 17.90 5.96
CA THR A 64 14.56 17.53 7.26
C THR A 64 13.26 16.76 7.05
N PHE A 65 13.22 15.53 7.56
CA PHE A 65 12.05 14.68 7.62
C PHE A 65 11.46 14.75 9.03
N GLY A 66 10.41 15.55 9.20
CA GLY A 66 9.71 15.72 10.47
C GLY A 66 8.48 14.82 10.56
N ASP A 67 8.22 14.29 11.76
CA ASP A 67 7.01 13.54 12.12
C ASP A 67 6.67 12.39 11.14
N VAL A 68 7.70 11.66 10.72
CA VAL A 68 7.54 10.50 9.86
C VAL A 68 6.95 9.34 10.64
N THR A 69 5.74 8.93 10.30
CA THR A 69 5.12 7.73 10.88
C THR A 69 5.73 6.49 10.25
N ILE A 70 6.28 5.61 11.08
CA ILE A 70 6.78 4.29 10.69
C ILE A 70 5.93 3.20 11.33
N CYS A 71 5.75 2.10 10.59
CA CYS A 71 4.97 0.93 11.02
C CYS A 71 5.90 -0.27 11.17
N GLU A 72 5.72 -1.05 12.24
CA GLU A 72 6.41 -2.32 12.39
C GLU A 72 5.98 -3.30 11.31
N GLY A 73 6.95 -3.98 10.71
CA GLY A 73 6.73 -4.97 9.67
C GLY A 73 7.42 -4.60 8.35
N ALA A 74 7.03 -5.29 7.30
CA ALA A 74 7.49 -5.05 5.93
C ALA A 74 6.28 -5.03 5.00
N PHE A 75 6.30 -4.16 4.00
CA PHE A 75 5.30 -4.18 2.95
C PHE A 75 5.47 -5.39 2.06
N LEU A 76 4.35 -6.05 1.82
CA LEU A 76 4.22 -7.13 0.86
C LEU A 76 3.44 -6.63 -0.36
N THR A 77 3.65 -7.27 -1.48
CA THR A 77 2.93 -6.95 -2.72
C THR A 77 2.28 -8.21 -3.26
N SER A 78 1.01 -8.11 -3.60
CA SER A 78 0.26 -9.13 -4.34
C SER A 78 -0.28 -8.54 -5.63
N ASN A 79 -0.21 -9.31 -6.70
CA ASN A 79 -0.69 -8.89 -8.01
C ASN A 79 -1.75 -9.86 -8.52
N PHE A 80 -2.79 -9.33 -9.15
CA PHE A 80 -3.84 -10.12 -9.76
C PHE A 80 -4.14 -9.62 -11.16
N VAL A 81 -4.57 -10.53 -12.02
CA VAL A 81 -5.05 -10.21 -13.37
C VAL A 81 -6.53 -10.59 -13.46
N VAL A 82 -7.34 -9.67 -13.97
CA VAL A 82 -8.75 -9.95 -14.23
C VAL A 82 -8.85 -10.86 -15.45
N SER A 83 -9.62 -11.97 -15.35
CA SER A 83 -9.78 -12.92 -16.44
C SER A 83 -10.23 -12.24 -17.72
N ALA A 84 -9.66 -12.68 -18.84
CA ALA A 84 -10.08 -12.29 -20.19
C ALA A 84 -11.21 -13.17 -20.75
N GLU A 85 -11.61 -14.23 -20.05
CA GLU A 85 -12.69 -15.13 -20.50
C GLU A 85 -14.05 -14.42 -20.46
N ASN A 86 -14.92 -14.76 -21.40
CA ASN A 86 -16.28 -14.23 -21.43
C ASN A 86 -17.29 -15.40 -21.61
N PRO A 87 -18.13 -15.74 -20.61
CA PRO A 87 -18.18 -15.05 -19.31
C PRO A 87 -16.94 -15.33 -18.45
N ALA A 88 -16.43 -14.30 -17.81
CA ALA A 88 -15.33 -14.47 -16.88
C ALA A 88 -15.79 -15.30 -15.66
N PRO A 89 -14.98 -16.27 -15.21
CA PRO A 89 -15.27 -16.96 -13.96
C PRO A 89 -15.22 -15.96 -12.78
N PRO A 90 -15.90 -16.24 -11.67
CA PRO A 90 -15.80 -15.44 -10.47
C PRO A 90 -14.34 -15.37 -10.03
N SER A 91 -13.73 -14.22 -10.16
CA SER A 91 -12.35 -14.02 -9.70
C SER A 91 -12.34 -13.67 -8.22
N ARG A 92 -11.54 -14.39 -7.46
CA ARG A 92 -11.32 -14.12 -6.04
C ARG A 92 -9.93 -13.53 -5.83
N TYR A 93 -9.88 -12.34 -5.28
CA TYR A 93 -8.63 -11.60 -5.06
C TYR A 93 -8.21 -11.73 -3.60
N ILE A 94 -7.74 -12.93 -3.22
CA ILE A 94 -7.39 -13.28 -1.85
C ILE A 94 -5.91 -12.97 -1.59
N LEU A 95 -5.64 -12.12 -0.59
CA LEU A 95 -4.31 -11.88 -0.09
C LEU A 95 -3.83 -13.11 0.66
N GLN A 96 -2.68 -13.65 0.26
CA GLN A 96 -2.23 -14.96 0.74
C GLN A 96 -1.68 -14.92 2.16
N ASN A 97 -1.26 -13.77 2.63
CA ASN A 97 -0.68 -13.63 3.97
C ASN A 97 -1.78 -13.43 5.01
N PRO A 98 -1.81 -14.24 6.07
CA PRO A 98 -2.68 -14.00 7.21
C PRO A 98 -2.14 -12.86 8.08
N ASN A 99 -2.99 -12.36 8.97
CA ASN A 99 -2.60 -11.38 10.00
C ASN A 99 -2.05 -10.04 9.48
N ILE A 100 -2.50 -9.62 8.31
CA ILE A 100 -2.12 -8.32 7.73
C ILE A 100 -2.80 -7.16 8.47
N ASP A 101 -2.18 -5.98 8.43
CA ASP A 101 -2.83 -4.74 8.82
C ASP A 101 -3.62 -4.17 7.63
N THR A 102 -4.94 -4.35 7.65
CA THR A 102 -5.80 -3.87 6.56
C THR A 102 -5.87 -2.34 6.46
N SER A 103 -5.42 -1.61 7.48
CA SER A 103 -5.39 -0.14 7.45
C SER A 103 -4.25 0.42 6.57
N THR A 104 -3.28 -0.41 6.21
CA THR A 104 -2.14 -0.05 5.36
C THR A 104 -2.30 -0.47 3.91
N LEU A 105 -3.43 -1.12 3.57
CA LEU A 105 -3.71 -1.57 2.22
C LEU A 105 -3.75 -0.42 1.22
N GLU A 106 -2.98 -0.55 0.16
CA GLU A 106 -3.04 0.30 -1.02
C GLU A 106 -3.36 -0.56 -2.25
N VAL A 107 -4.41 -0.19 -2.96
CA VAL A 107 -4.87 -0.89 -4.17
C VAL A 107 -4.79 0.04 -5.35
N GLN A 108 -4.08 -0.39 -6.38
CA GLN A 108 -3.97 0.32 -7.65
C GLN A 108 -4.39 -0.61 -8.79
N VAL A 109 -5.14 -0.08 -9.74
CA VAL A 109 -5.58 -0.84 -10.90
C VAL A 109 -5.05 -0.19 -12.17
N ARG A 110 -4.36 -0.97 -12.99
CA ARG A 110 -3.89 -0.59 -14.32
C ARG A 110 -4.78 -1.23 -15.39
N GLU A 111 -4.87 -0.64 -16.55
CA GLU A 111 -5.64 -1.20 -17.67
C GLU A 111 -5.09 -2.56 -18.11
N THR A 112 -3.77 -2.69 -18.14
CA THR A 112 -3.05 -3.94 -18.42
C THR A 112 -1.77 -4.00 -17.59
N GLN A 113 -1.11 -5.14 -17.54
CA GLN A 113 0.19 -5.31 -16.89
C GLN A 113 1.26 -4.36 -17.46
N ALA A 114 1.20 -4.04 -18.74
CA ALA A 114 2.17 -3.16 -19.40
C ALA A 114 1.88 -1.67 -19.22
N SER A 115 0.69 -1.31 -18.72
CA SER A 115 0.29 0.10 -18.55
C SER A 115 1.14 0.76 -17.45
N THR A 116 1.61 1.97 -17.71
CA THR A 116 2.39 2.78 -16.75
C THR A 116 1.50 3.64 -15.85
N SER A 117 0.27 3.94 -16.29
CA SER A 117 -0.71 4.67 -15.50
C SER A 117 -1.57 3.71 -14.68
N SER A 118 -1.86 4.10 -13.45
CA SER A 118 -2.74 3.36 -12.55
C SER A 118 -3.82 4.27 -11.97
N LYS A 119 -4.94 3.67 -11.59
CA LYS A 119 -5.98 4.33 -10.80
C LYS A 119 -5.93 3.79 -9.37
N LYS A 120 -5.86 4.68 -8.40
CA LYS A 120 -5.95 4.31 -6.99
C LYS A 120 -7.41 3.98 -6.67
N TYR A 121 -7.63 2.82 -6.05
CA TYR A 121 -8.91 2.43 -5.49
C TYR A 121 -8.87 2.66 -3.98
N VAL A 122 -9.99 3.11 -3.42
CA VAL A 122 -10.11 3.49 -2.02
C VAL A 122 -10.98 2.47 -1.29
N PHE A 123 -10.60 2.14 -0.07
CA PHE A 123 -11.41 1.28 0.78
C PHE A 123 -12.74 1.98 1.12
N SER A 124 -13.83 1.24 1.00
CA SER A 124 -15.15 1.66 1.48
C SER A 124 -15.73 0.58 2.38
N ASP A 125 -16.28 0.99 3.51
CA ASP A 125 -17.01 0.12 4.45
C ASP A 125 -18.54 0.26 4.30
N THR A 126 -18.98 1.14 3.40
CA THR A 126 -20.41 1.45 3.16
C THR A 126 -20.66 1.58 1.66
N LEU A 127 -21.91 1.36 1.28
CA LEU A 127 -22.40 1.58 -0.08
C LEU A 127 -22.99 3.00 -0.27
N ILE A 128 -23.01 3.81 0.78
CA ILE A 128 -23.54 5.18 0.72
C ILE A 128 -22.56 6.03 -0.11
N GLU A 129 -23.10 6.79 -1.04
CA GLU A 129 -22.34 7.68 -1.96
C GLU A 129 -21.39 6.92 -2.94
N VAL A 130 -21.55 5.60 -3.07
CA VAL A 130 -20.82 4.81 -4.07
C VAL A 130 -21.68 4.67 -5.33
N ASP A 131 -21.19 5.20 -6.44
CA ASP A 131 -21.81 5.08 -7.75
C ASP A 131 -21.04 4.13 -8.69
N SER A 132 -21.55 3.95 -9.90
CA SER A 132 -20.96 3.06 -10.91
C SER A 132 -19.56 3.47 -11.40
N SER A 133 -19.11 4.69 -11.12
CA SER A 133 -17.80 5.21 -11.51
C SER A 133 -16.78 5.25 -10.37
N SER A 134 -17.25 5.05 -9.14
CA SER A 134 -16.43 5.11 -7.93
C SER A 134 -15.36 4.03 -7.91
N CYS A 135 -14.10 4.43 -7.88
CA CYS A 135 -12.96 3.50 -7.77
C CYS A 135 -12.79 3.06 -6.31
N VAL A 136 -13.63 2.13 -5.89
CA VAL A 136 -13.64 1.61 -4.50
C VAL A 136 -13.43 0.11 -4.48
N TYR A 137 -12.94 -0.38 -3.34
CA TYR A 137 -12.90 -1.79 -3.01
C TYR A 137 -13.42 -2.02 -1.59
N PHE A 138 -13.91 -3.20 -1.35
CA PHE A 138 -14.37 -3.69 -0.05
C PHE A 138 -13.45 -4.81 0.39
N ILE A 139 -13.42 -5.08 1.70
CA ILE A 139 -12.62 -6.15 2.29
C ILE A 139 -13.53 -7.12 3.00
N GLN A 140 -13.34 -8.40 2.73
CA GLN A 140 -13.99 -9.48 3.44
C GLN A 140 -12.94 -10.41 4.03
N GLU A 141 -13.09 -10.79 5.29
CA GLU A 141 -12.30 -11.85 5.89
C GLU A 141 -12.76 -13.21 5.36
N VAL A 142 -11.80 -14.05 5.01
CA VAL A 142 -12.00 -15.42 4.56
C VAL A 142 -11.28 -16.40 5.50
N GLU A 143 -11.26 -17.68 5.16
CA GLU A 143 -10.61 -18.71 5.96
C GLU A 143 -9.13 -18.40 6.24
N ASP A 144 -8.62 -18.90 7.34
CA ASP A 144 -7.22 -18.76 7.76
C ASP A 144 -6.78 -17.31 8.03
N GLN A 145 -7.68 -16.44 8.46
CA GLN A 145 -7.41 -15.03 8.76
C GLN A 145 -6.83 -14.25 7.56
N ARG A 146 -7.16 -14.70 6.36
CA ARG A 146 -6.83 -13.99 5.12
C ARG A 146 -7.95 -13.04 4.72
N TYR A 147 -7.65 -12.15 3.80
CA TYR A 147 -8.57 -11.13 3.33
C TYR A 147 -8.76 -11.23 1.82
N GLU A 148 -10.00 -11.08 1.40
CA GLU A 148 -10.40 -10.99 0.01
C GLU A 148 -10.78 -9.56 -0.33
N LEU A 149 -10.29 -9.06 -1.46
CA LEU A 149 -10.70 -7.78 -2.02
C LEU A 149 -11.88 -7.99 -2.95
N ILE A 150 -12.91 -7.21 -2.75
CA ILE A 150 -14.14 -7.21 -3.57
C ILE A 150 -14.23 -5.87 -4.28
N PHE A 151 -14.40 -5.90 -5.58
CA PHE A 151 -14.54 -4.69 -6.39
C PHE A 151 -15.99 -4.47 -6.82
N GLY A 152 -16.29 -3.27 -7.29
CA GLY A 152 -17.62 -2.91 -7.74
C GLY A 152 -18.14 -3.78 -8.90
N ASP A 153 -19.44 -3.86 -9.01
CA ASP A 153 -20.17 -4.61 -10.04
C ASP A 153 -20.62 -3.75 -11.23
N GLY A 154 -20.36 -2.43 -11.17
CA GLY A 154 -20.81 -1.44 -12.15
C GLY A 154 -22.10 -0.74 -11.76
N VAL A 155 -22.69 -1.11 -10.62
CA VAL A 155 -23.80 -0.39 -9.96
C VAL A 155 -23.27 0.27 -8.69
N PHE A 156 -22.66 -0.54 -7.82
CA PHE A 156 -21.98 -0.11 -6.61
C PHE A 156 -20.46 -0.23 -6.78
N GLY A 157 -19.85 0.85 -7.25
CA GLY A 157 -18.44 0.90 -7.56
C GLY A 157 -18.11 0.47 -9.00
N LYS A 158 -16.98 0.98 -9.48
CA LYS A 158 -16.51 0.70 -10.82
C LYS A 158 -16.17 -0.78 -10.97
N LYS A 159 -16.80 -1.43 -11.97
CA LYS A 159 -16.48 -2.80 -12.36
C LYS A 159 -15.10 -2.88 -12.99
N LEU A 160 -14.36 -3.92 -12.65
CA LEU A 160 -13.10 -4.25 -13.31
C LEU A 160 -13.36 -4.77 -14.73
N GLU A 161 -12.47 -4.42 -15.64
CA GLU A 161 -12.49 -4.86 -17.03
C GLU A 161 -11.52 -6.03 -17.22
N SER A 162 -11.75 -6.84 -18.25
CA SER A 162 -10.84 -7.92 -18.64
C SER A 162 -9.43 -7.38 -18.84
N LEU A 163 -8.42 -8.14 -18.39
CA LEU A 163 -7.00 -7.80 -18.43
C LEU A 163 -6.57 -6.68 -17.49
N ASN A 164 -7.47 -6.08 -16.70
CA ASN A 164 -7.03 -5.18 -15.65
C ASN A 164 -6.02 -5.87 -14.76
N TYR A 165 -4.99 -5.13 -14.40
CA TYR A 165 -3.93 -5.59 -13.51
C TYR A 165 -4.02 -4.86 -12.18
N ILE A 166 -4.18 -5.63 -11.11
CA ILE A 166 -4.40 -5.13 -9.76
C ILE A 166 -3.11 -5.27 -8.99
N ASP A 167 -2.54 -4.15 -8.57
CA ASP A 167 -1.39 -4.10 -7.67
C ASP A 167 -1.89 -3.80 -6.26
N VAL A 168 -1.55 -4.66 -5.32
CA VAL A 168 -1.92 -4.51 -3.91
C VAL A 168 -0.65 -4.49 -3.08
N SER A 169 -0.48 -3.47 -2.26
CA SER A 169 0.56 -3.44 -1.23
C SER A 169 -0.04 -3.29 0.16
N TYR A 170 0.50 -4.01 1.13
CA TYR A 170 -0.04 -4.14 2.50
C TYR A 170 1.05 -4.54 3.50
#